data_51dc39911ea09e912c0cc910df6a47d7
#
_entry.id   51dc39911ea09e912c0cc910df6a47d7
#
_cell.length_a   1.000
_cell.length_b   1.000
_cell.length_c   1.000
_cell.angle_alpha   90.00
_cell.angle_beta   90.00
_cell.angle_gamma   90.00
#
_symmetry.space_group_name_H-M   'P 1'
#
loop_
_entity.id
_entity.type
_entity.pdbx_description
1 polymer ?
#
loop_
_entity_poly.entity_id
_entity_poly.type
_entity_poly.pdbx_seq_one_letter_code
_entity_poly.pdbx_strand_id
1 'polypeptide(L)'
;MKILLQIIFMLITSVCISCNDSEAIAGKPEAKIAQFTLQCGGTYYRGNINDENKVIRISGITNRKAITGVNYQLSGGASISPDPQKVKRWETEQQFTVTSSDNQLTSEYTVLLPELQEEPETSHKVVIGYLPAHDFDFDAQFDNIHWEYLTHINVSFAHVKSDGTLNTDKVPENKLRQIRTKAKEHGVKVLISLNKNSNGEFAAAIDNAETRSALVSNIVNFTQANQLDGFDIDYEDYNHWNTNSLVAFAEALHEAKSADMLMTCAVICWKDYTTKWQEYFDYINIMSYDRVMGNSSTPGQHASYNDFVNDMNYWITKFQAPKSKIVGGLPFYGYSWDNDVNKDEVGAIRFNGILTHFGKTYDVKEIADADQFGKTYYNGRPTIRKKCQYVMDNDFGGVMIWQLFQDAYQEELKLIKVVGEVIIQE
;
A
#
# COMPACT_ATOMS: atom_id res chain seq x y z
N MET A 1 35.62 51.85 4.27
CA MET A 1 36.79 51.27 3.59
C MET A 1 36.25 50.33 2.50
N LYS A 2 36.40 50.76 1.27
CA LYS A 2 35.84 50.15 0.03
C LYS A 2 36.71 48.92 -0.31
N ILE A 3 36.08 47.78 -0.66
CA ILE A 3 36.75 46.77 -1.47
C ILE A 3 35.77 46.38 -2.60
N LEU A 4 36.30 46.49 -3.77
CA LEU A 4 35.76 46.45 -5.13
C LEU A 4 35.48 45.00 -5.54
N LEU A 5 34.31 44.77 -6.13
CA LEU A 5 33.96 43.53 -6.82
C LEU A 5 34.32 43.71 -8.32
N GLN A 6 35.24 42.94 -8.86
CA GLN A 6 35.58 42.88 -10.29
C GLN A 6 34.74 41.78 -10.96
N ILE A 7 33.90 42.21 -11.88
CA ILE A 7 33.17 41.36 -12.83
C ILE A 7 34.04 41.25 -14.09
N ILE A 8 34.44 40.03 -14.45
CA ILE A 8 35.13 39.76 -15.72
C ILE A 8 34.04 39.39 -16.75
N PHE A 9 33.85 40.30 -17.71
CA PHE A 9 33.08 40.09 -18.94
C PHE A 9 34.02 39.48 -19.99
N MET A 10 33.76 38.25 -20.44
CA MET A 10 34.49 37.67 -21.58
C MET A 10 33.69 37.88 -22.85
N LEU A 11 34.18 38.81 -23.69
CA LEU A 11 33.69 39.03 -25.05
C LEU A 11 34.09 37.86 -25.94
N ILE A 12 33.12 37.18 -26.53
CA ILE A 12 33.36 36.24 -27.63
C ILE A 12 33.14 37.03 -28.93
N THR A 13 34.22 37.28 -29.63
CA THR A 13 34.23 37.86 -30.98
C THR A 13 33.78 36.82 -32.00
N SER A 14 32.69 37.13 -32.72
CA SER A 14 32.26 36.38 -33.90
C SER A 14 33.30 36.53 -35.01
N VAL A 15 33.88 35.43 -35.42
CA VAL A 15 34.61 35.36 -36.70
C VAL A 15 33.67 34.69 -37.71
N CYS A 16 33.17 35.47 -38.65
CA CYS A 16 32.56 34.93 -39.86
C CYS A 16 33.67 34.34 -40.75
N ILE A 17 33.62 33.03 -40.94
CA ILE A 17 34.40 32.35 -41.98
C ILE A 17 33.40 31.86 -43.04
N SER A 18 33.68 32.29 -44.21
CA SER A 18 33.08 32.06 -45.51
C SER A 18 32.76 30.59 -45.79
N CYS A 19 31.65 30.41 -46.51
CA CYS A 19 31.19 29.17 -47.12
C CYS A 19 32.30 28.47 -47.89
N ASN A 20 32.50 27.19 -47.56
CA ASN A 20 32.94 26.18 -48.49
C ASN A 20 31.99 25.03 -48.42
N ASP A 21 31.33 24.71 -49.51
CA ASP A 21 30.51 23.54 -49.70
C ASP A 21 31.36 22.28 -49.49
N SER A 22 31.34 21.73 -48.28
CA SER A 22 31.68 20.36 -48.04
C SER A 22 30.39 19.61 -47.90
N GLU A 23 30.04 18.82 -48.90
CA GLU A 23 29.02 17.76 -48.75
C GLU A 23 29.29 17.01 -47.47
N ALA A 24 28.42 17.20 -46.48
CA ALA A 24 28.39 16.36 -45.28
C ALA A 24 28.09 14.95 -45.79
N ILE A 25 29.06 14.06 -45.74
CA ILE A 25 28.86 12.63 -45.95
C ILE A 25 27.85 12.21 -44.91
N ALA A 26 26.59 12.14 -45.29
CA ALA A 26 25.54 11.58 -44.45
C ALA A 26 25.96 10.15 -44.13
N GLY A 27 26.31 9.92 -42.87
CA GLY A 27 26.65 8.55 -42.38
C GLY A 27 25.50 7.60 -42.74
N LYS A 28 25.84 6.34 -43.06
CA LYS A 28 24.83 5.33 -43.34
C LYS A 28 23.80 5.30 -42.21
N PRO A 29 22.49 5.22 -42.55
CA PRO A 29 21.46 5.06 -41.52
C PRO A 29 21.78 3.89 -40.60
N GLU A 30 21.72 4.09 -39.31
CA GLU A 30 22.03 3.10 -38.29
C GLU A 30 20.84 2.97 -37.31
N ALA A 31 20.62 1.76 -36.80
CA ALA A 31 19.63 1.47 -35.77
C ALA A 31 20.35 1.23 -34.42
N LYS A 32 20.87 2.33 -33.81
CA LYS A 32 21.68 2.22 -32.60
C LYS A 32 21.21 3.13 -31.47
N ILE A 33 21.43 2.66 -30.22
CA ILE A 33 21.38 3.49 -29.01
C ILE A 33 22.80 3.96 -28.72
N ALA A 34 23.04 5.27 -28.82
CA ALA A 34 24.35 5.89 -28.56
C ALA A 34 24.59 6.17 -27.07
N GLN A 35 23.51 6.45 -26.33
CA GLN A 35 23.57 6.66 -24.88
C GLN A 35 22.27 6.19 -24.26
N PHE A 36 22.37 5.63 -23.05
CA PHE A 36 21.23 5.25 -22.24
C PHE A 36 21.55 5.48 -20.75
N THR A 37 20.67 6.20 -20.03
CA THR A 37 20.91 6.58 -18.65
C THR A 37 19.60 6.52 -17.88
N LEU A 38 19.58 5.90 -16.73
CA LEU A 38 18.44 5.91 -15.80
C LEU A 38 18.69 6.91 -14.68
N GLN A 39 17.64 7.61 -14.28
CA GLN A 39 17.61 8.43 -13.08
C GLN A 39 16.93 7.63 -11.97
N CYS A 40 17.62 7.44 -10.84
CA CYS A 40 17.12 6.70 -9.69
C CYS A 40 17.51 7.43 -8.41
N GLY A 41 16.52 7.80 -7.57
CA GLY A 41 16.76 8.51 -6.32
C GLY A 41 17.56 9.81 -6.46
N GLY A 42 17.42 10.54 -7.59
CA GLY A 42 18.19 11.76 -7.90
C GLY A 42 19.56 11.53 -8.50
N THR A 43 20.06 10.28 -8.58
CA THR A 43 21.36 9.89 -9.16
C THR A 43 21.17 9.37 -10.59
N TYR A 44 22.14 9.66 -11.47
CA TYR A 44 22.15 9.19 -12.85
C TYR A 44 23.08 7.99 -13.02
N TYR A 45 22.53 6.88 -13.54
CA TYR A 45 23.23 5.63 -13.81
C TYR A 45 23.36 5.42 -15.33
N ARG A 46 24.57 5.54 -15.84
CA ARG A 46 24.85 5.38 -17.27
C ARG A 46 24.96 3.90 -17.63
N GLY A 47 24.27 3.49 -18.70
CA GLY A 47 24.37 2.15 -19.26
C GLY A 47 25.68 1.92 -20.03
N ASN A 48 26.28 0.77 -19.83
CA ASN A 48 27.38 0.26 -20.66
C ASN A 48 26.76 -0.48 -21.86
N ILE A 49 26.91 0.08 -23.05
CA ILE A 49 26.30 -0.42 -24.30
C ILE A 49 27.29 -1.33 -24.99
N ASN A 50 26.89 -2.61 -25.21
CA ASN A 50 27.56 -3.53 -26.09
C ASN A 50 26.78 -3.62 -27.41
N ASP A 51 27.32 -3.00 -28.46
CA ASP A 51 26.70 -2.94 -29.78
C ASP A 51 26.73 -4.26 -30.57
N GLU A 52 27.58 -5.20 -30.24
CA GLU A 52 27.68 -6.50 -30.92
C GLU A 52 26.48 -7.37 -30.57
N ASN A 53 26.17 -7.49 -29.28
CA ASN A 53 25.07 -8.33 -28.80
C ASN A 53 23.82 -7.51 -28.43
N LYS A 54 23.83 -6.18 -28.66
CA LYS A 54 22.70 -5.27 -28.38
C LYS A 54 22.24 -5.27 -26.92
N VAL A 55 23.18 -5.36 -26.00
CA VAL A 55 22.90 -5.37 -24.56
C VAL A 55 23.40 -4.08 -23.90
N ILE A 56 22.56 -3.48 -23.09
CA ILE A 56 22.87 -2.32 -22.24
C ILE A 56 22.84 -2.77 -20.79
N ARG A 57 23.99 -2.78 -20.12
CA ARG A 57 24.08 -3.12 -18.70
C ARG A 57 24.18 -1.87 -17.86
N ILE A 58 23.27 -1.73 -16.90
CA ILE A 58 23.26 -0.62 -15.93
C ILE A 58 23.54 -1.23 -14.56
N SER A 59 24.59 -0.79 -13.90
CA SER A 59 25.01 -1.24 -12.57
C SER A 59 24.80 -0.17 -11.51
N GLY A 60 24.80 -0.55 -10.23
CA GLY A 60 24.73 0.35 -9.09
C GLY A 60 23.30 0.78 -8.68
N ILE A 61 22.26 0.39 -9.41
CA ILE A 61 20.88 0.60 -8.98
C ILE A 61 20.55 -0.44 -7.92
N THR A 62 20.23 0.01 -6.72
CA THR A 62 19.86 -0.83 -5.58
C THR A 62 18.33 -0.88 -5.35
N ASN A 63 17.57 0.08 -5.91
CA ASN A 63 16.12 0.12 -5.81
C ASN A 63 15.50 0.49 -7.16
N ARG A 64 14.94 -0.47 -7.89
CA ARG A 64 14.32 -0.24 -9.20
C ARG A 64 13.03 0.60 -9.10
N LYS A 65 12.31 0.54 -7.97
CA LYS A 65 11.10 1.36 -7.73
C LYS A 65 11.41 2.85 -7.64
N ALA A 66 12.66 3.21 -7.36
CA ALA A 66 13.12 4.60 -7.31
C ALA A 66 13.59 5.15 -8.66
N ILE A 67 13.42 4.41 -9.78
CA ILE A 67 13.73 4.90 -11.12
C ILE A 67 12.61 5.86 -11.54
N THR A 68 12.99 7.14 -11.72
CA THR A 68 12.04 8.24 -11.99
C THR A 68 12.19 8.84 -13.39
N GLY A 69 13.23 8.43 -14.12
CA GLY A 69 13.45 9.00 -15.46
C GLY A 69 14.46 8.22 -16.31
N VAL A 70 14.37 8.44 -17.61
CA VAL A 70 15.24 7.85 -18.62
C VAL A 70 15.71 8.95 -19.56
N ASN A 71 17.03 8.97 -19.84
CA ASN A 71 17.60 9.77 -20.92
C ASN A 71 18.32 8.84 -21.89
N TYR A 72 18.07 8.99 -23.18
CA TYR A 72 18.71 8.21 -24.21
C TYR A 72 19.02 9.05 -25.45
N GLN A 73 20.01 8.62 -26.22
CA GLN A 73 20.35 9.17 -27.54
C GLN A 73 20.40 8.04 -28.55
N LEU A 74 19.80 8.25 -29.71
CA LEU A 74 19.80 7.33 -30.84
C LEU A 74 20.78 7.78 -31.92
N SER A 75 21.15 6.89 -32.83
CA SER A 75 21.78 7.25 -34.11
C SER A 75 20.86 8.20 -34.89
N GLY A 76 21.46 9.07 -35.74
CA GLY A 76 20.76 10.19 -36.38
C GLY A 76 19.46 9.79 -37.07
N GLY A 77 18.33 10.35 -36.60
CA GLY A 77 17.01 10.13 -37.14
C GLY A 77 16.37 8.77 -36.84
N ALA A 78 17.02 7.90 -36.05
CA ALA A 78 16.43 6.63 -35.64
C ALA A 78 15.28 6.83 -34.64
N SER A 79 14.37 5.85 -34.55
CA SER A 79 13.26 5.80 -33.59
C SER A 79 13.40 4.59 -32.67
N ILE A 80 12.72 4.61 -31.52
CA ILE A 80 12.74 3.53 -30.53
C ILE A 80 11.32 3.18 -30.06
N SER A 81 11.03 1.91 -29.90
CA SER A 81 9.74 1.41 -29.44
C SER A 81 9.93 0.18 -28.54
N PRO A 82 9.17 0.04 -27.41
CA PRO A 82 8.37 1.08 -26.79
C PRO A 82 9.22 2.29 -26.37
N ASP A 83 8.58 3.44 -26.13
CA ASP A 83 9.28 4.64 -25.68
C ASP A 83 9.82 4.41 -24.24
N PRO A 84 11.15 4.44 -24.02
CA PRO A 84 11.73 4.21 -22.71
C PRO A 84 11.24 5.19 -21.63
N GLN A 85 10.84 6.42 -22.01
CA GLN A 85 10.32 7.42 -21.08
C GLN A 85 8.91 7.12 -20.57
N LYS A 86 8.20 6.18 -21.21
CA LYS A 86 6.88 5.71 -20.81
C LYS A 86 6.90 4.42 -20.03
N VAL A 87 8.08 3.85 -19.78
CA VAL A 87 8.22 2.65 -18.95
C VAL A 87 7.90 3.01 -17.50
N LYS A 88 6.80 2.51 -16.99
CA LYS A 88 6.34 2.74 -15.60
C LYS A 88 7.04 1.85 -14.57
N ARG A 89 7.44 0.65 -14.98
CA ARG A 89 8.14 -0.32 -14.13
C ARG A 89 9.35 -0.87 -14.87
N TRP A 90 10.49 -0.89 -14.19
CA TRP A 90 11.73 -1.43 -14.69
C TRP A 90 11.96 -2.82 -14.11
N GLU A 91 11.87 -3.83 -14.97
CA GLU A 91 12.18 -5.22 -14.61
C GLU A 91 13.69 -5.47 -14.71
N THR A 92 14.13 -6.72 -14.41
CA THR A 92 15.54 -7.11 -14.54
C THR A 92 16.02 -7.01 -16.00
N GLU A 93 15.10 -7.25 -16.92
CA GLU A 93 15.30 -7.20 -18.36
C GLU A 93 14.20 -6.39 -19.02
N GLN A 94 14.57 -5.43 -19.88
CA GLN A 94 13.64 -4.60 -20.63
C GLN A 94 14.09 -4.52 -22.09
N GLN A 95 13.18 -4.77 -23.04
CA GLN A 95 13.49 -4.81 -24.47
C GLN A 95 12.97 -3.58 -25.20
N PHE A 96 13.80 -3.11 -26.14
CA PHE A 96 13.50 -1.97 -27.02
C PHE A 96 13.93 -2.25 -28.45
N THR A 97 13.08 -1.95 -29.43
CA THR A 97 13.39 -2.02 -30.84
C THR A 97 13.79 -0.63 -31.35
N VAL A 98 14.98 -0.50 -31.91
CA VAL A 98 15.45 0.71 -32.58
C VAL A 98 15.34 0.52 -34.09
N THR A 99 14.75 1.50 -34.77
CA THR A 99 14.59 1.50 -36.23
C THR A 99 15.37 2.67 -36.83
N SER A 100 16.15 2.42 -37.89
CA SER A 100 16.91 3.45 -38.59
C SER A 100 16.02 4.50 -39.26
N SER A 101 16.58 5.67 -39.58
CA SER A 101 15.84 6.80 -40.17
C SER A 101 15.20 6.47 -41.51
N ASP A 102 15.73 5.52 -42.29
CA ASP A 102 15.22 5.03 -43.57
C ASP A 102 14.28 3.82 -43.44
N ASN A 103 14.01 3.36 -42.21
CA ASN A 103 13.22 2.19 -41.87
C ASN A 103 13.73 0.85 -42.45
N GLN A 104 15.00 0.77 -42.88
CA GLN A 104 15.56 -0.43 -43.45
C GLN A 104 16.26 -1.34 -42.45
N LEU A 105 16.72 -0.79 -41.33
CA LEU A 105 17.41 -1.52 -40.27
C LEU A 105 16.64 -1.46 -38.98
N THR A 106 16.58 -2.61 -38.30
CA THR A 106 16.08 -2.71 -36.93
C THR A 106 17.11 -3.41 -36.04
N SER A 107 17.20 -2.99 -34.79
CA SER A 107 18.02 -3.63 -33.75
C SER A 107 17.23 -3.75 -32.46
N GLU A 108 17.20 -4.94 -31.88
CA GLU A 108 16.60 -5.19 -30.58
C GLU A 108 17.65 -5.05 -29.49
N TYR A 109 17.47 -4.07 -28.62
CA TYR A 109 18.31 -3.83 -27.45
C TYR A 109 17.66 -4.37 -26.20
N THR A 110 18.44 -5.10 -25.41
CA THR A 110 18.05 -5.54 -24.08
C THR A 110 18.79 -4.70 -23.04
N VAL A 111 18.02 -3.95 -22.22
CA VAL A 111 18.54 -3.24 -21.04
C VAL A 111 18.51 -4.21 -19.87
N LEU A 112 19.67 -4.53 -19.32
CA LEU A 112 19.84 -5.39 -18.15
C LEU A 112 20.14 -4.53 -16.93
N LEU A 113 19.28 -4.64 -15.93
CA LEU A 113 19.50 -4.11 -14.59
C LEU A 113 20.13 -5.19 -13.70
N PRO A 114 20.84 -4.81 -12.61
CA PRO A 114 21.35 -5.78 -11.66
C PRO A 114 20.19 -6.68 -11.19
N GLU A 115 20.42 -7.98 -11.12
CA GLU A 115 19.66 -8.77 -10.16
C GLU A 115 19.90 -8.09 -8.81
N LEU A 116 18.83 -7.49 -8.28
CA LEU A 116 18.89 -7.10 -6.89
C LEU A 116 19.13 -8.42 -6.17
N GLN A 117 20.34 -8.61 -5.60
CA GLN A 117 20.41 -9.50 -4.47
C GLN A 117 19.37 -8.90 -3.53
N GLU A 118 18.25 -9.57 -3.37
CA GLU A 118 17.45 -9.39 -2.19
C GLU A 118 18.47 -9.60 -1.07
N GLU A 119 19.01 -8.49 -0.53
CA GLU A 119 19.43 -8.51 0.87
C GLU A 119 18.25 -9.25 1.50
N PRO A 120 18.48 -10.35 2.30
CA PRO A 120 17.39 -10.89 3.06
C PRO A 120 16.81 -9.64 3.72
N GLU A 121 15.68 -9.17 3.18
CA GLU A 121 14.93 -8.14 3.85
C GLU A 121 14.80 -8.75 5.22
N THR A 122 15.44 -8.14 6.21
CA THR A 122 14.92 -8.25 7.56
C THR A 122 13.51 -7.74 7.35
N SER A 123 12.60 -8.68 7.07
CA SER A 123 11.27 -8.34 6.60
C SER A 123 10.65 -7.64 7.78
N HIS A 124 10.79 -6.32 7.81
CA HIS A 124 10.15 -5.51 8.83
C HIS A 124 8.69 -5.81 8.69
N LYS A 125 8.18 -6.60 9.63
CA LYS A 125 6.77 -6.96 9.66
C LYS A 125 5.98 -5.67 9.75
N VAL A 126 4.87 -5.58 9.01
CA VAL A 126 4.03 -4.39 9.09
C VAL A 126 3.06 -4.48 10.25
N VAL A 127 2.79 -3.34 10.84
CA VAL A 127 1.67 -3.11 11.76
C VAL A 127 0.78 -2.05 11.14
N ILE A 128 -0.37 -2.47 10.62
CA ILE A 128 -1.32 -1.61 9.92
C ILE A 128 -2.48 -1.28 10.87
N GLY A 129 -2.65 -0.01 11.23
CA GLY A 129 -3.77 0.43 12.08
C GLY A 129 -4.88 1.06 11.25
N TYR A 130 -6.12 0.58 11.38
CA TYR A 130 -7.28 1.31 10.87
C TYR A 130 -7.61 2.47 11.81
N LEU A 131 -7.78 3.66 11.22
CA LEU A 131 -8.04 4.90 11.94
C LEU A 131 -9.27 5.61 11.37
N PRO A 132 -10.45 5.45 12.00
CA PRO A 132 -11.65 6.17 11.59
C PRO A 132 -11.54 7.67 11.89
N ALA A 133 -11.37 8.50 10.85
CA ALA A 133 -11.18 9.94 10.99
C ALA A 133 -12.42 10.67 11.55
N HIS A 134 -13.61 10.02 11.51
CA HIS A 134 -14.86 10.54 12.04
C HIS A 134 -15.26 9.98 13.39
N ASP A 135 -14.39 9.17 14.02
CA ASP A 135 -14.71 8.59 15.33
C ASP A 135 -14.93 9.68 16.37
N PHE A 136 -15.91 9.49 17.26
CA PHE A 136 -16.25 10.46 18.31
C PHE A 136 -15.11 10.65 19.33
N ASP A 137 -14.25 9.65 19.48
CA ASP A 137 -13.08 9.71 20.35
C ASP A 137 -11.83 10.30 19.67
N PHE A 138 -11.91 10.70 18.39
CA PHE A 138 -10.74 11.13 17.63
C PHE A 138 -9.94 12.21 18.38
N ASP A 139 -10.59 13.31 18.78
CA ASP A 139 -9.89 14.43 19.41
C ASP A 139 -9.33 14.10 20.81
N ALA A 140 -9.96 13.15 21.50
CA ALA A 140 -9.52 12.71 22.83
C ALA A 140 -8.40 11.66 22.79
N GLN A 141 -8.33 10.85 21.72
CA GLN A 141 -7.43 9.69 21.64
C GLN A 141 -6.29 9.87 20.65
N PHE A 142 -6.36 10.82 19.73
CA PHE A 142 -5.37 10.99 18.66
C PHE A 142 -3.94 11.14 19.17
N ASP A 143 -3.74 11.93 20.21
CA ASP A 143 -2.42 12.15 20.82
C ASP A 143 -1.92 10.95 21.65
N ASN A 144 -2.81 9.99 21.94
CA ASN A 144 -2.51 8.76 22.68
C ASN A 144 -2.22 7.55 21.78
N ILE A 145 -2.20 7.75 20.44
CA ILE A 145 -1.81 6.71 19.50
C ILE A 145 -0.32 6.43 19.63
N HIS A 146 0.05 5.17 19.78
CA HIS A 146 1.44 4.71 19.81
C HIS A 146 1.99 4.58 18.38
N TRP A 147 2.36 5.70 17.79
CA TRP A 147 2.89 5.79 16.43
C TRP A 147 4.16 4.97 16.23
N GLU A 148 4.97 4.83 17.29
CA GLU A 148 6.20 4.03 17.31
C GLU A 148 5.97 2.55 17.07
N TYR A 149 4.76 2.05 17.27
CA TYR A 149 4.38 0.66 17.01
C TYR A 149 3.63 0.45 15.69
N LEU A 150 3.53 1.50 14.86
CA LEU A 150 2.81 1.46 13.60
C LEU A 150 3.77 1.64 12.42
N THR A 151 3.52 0.93 11.35
CA THR A 151 4.19 1.13 10.06
C THR A 151 3.26 1.79 9.04
N HIS A 152 1.97 1.52 9.14
CA HIS A 152 0.94 2.04 8.23
C HIS A 152 -0.33 2.43 8.99
N ILE A 153 -1.02 3.44 8.46
CA ILE A 153 -2.38 3.82 8.85
C ILE A 153 -3.29 3.69 7.64
N ASN A 154 -4.39 2.96 7.78
CA ASN A 154 -5.51 2.96 6.85
C ASN A 154 -6.58 3.91 7.40
N VAL A 155 -6.68 5.13 6.84
CA VAL A 155 -7.70 6.10 7.23
C VAL A 155 -9.04 5.64 6.71
N SER A 156 -9.99 5.36 7.59
CA SER A 156 -11.30 4.80 7.22
C SER A 156 -12.45 5.80 7.41
N PHE A 157 -13.38 5.90 6.48
CA PHE A 157 -13.43 5.39 5.12
C PHE A 157 -13.80 6.49 4.14
N ALA A 158 -13.18 6.50 2.95
CA ALA A 158 -13.79 7.13 1.80
C ALA A 158 -14.77 6.12 1.18
N HIS A 159 -16.02 6.53 0.98
CA HIS A 159 -17.09 5.62 0.54
C HIS A 159 -17.31 5.70 -0.97
N VAL A 160 -17.33 4.55 -1.63
CA VAL A 160 -17.54 4.43 -3.06
C VAL A 160 -19.02 4.50 -3.39
N LYS A 161 -19.39 5.42 -4.31
CA LYS A 161 -20.74 5.56 -4.84
C LYS A 161 -20.87 4.85 -6.18
N SER A 162 -22.10 4.49 -6.55
CA SER A 162 -22.42 3.72 -7.75
C SER A 162 -21.96 4.36 -9.07
N ASP A 163 -21.77 5.68 -9.09
CA ASP A 163 -21.28 6.45 -10.24
C ASP A 163 -19.74 6.50 -10.33
N GLY A 164 -19.04 5.83 -9.43
CA GLY A 164 -17.57 5.83 -9.34
C GLY A 164 -16.99 7.05 -8.64
N THR A 165 -17.79 7.93 -8.06
CA THR A 165 -17.30 9.04 -7.22
C THR A 165 -17.08 8.58 -5.78
N LEU A 166 -16.29 9.36 -5.03
CA LEU A 166 -16.02 9.11 -3.61
C LEU A 166 -16.82 10.08 -2.73
N ASN A 167 -17.47 9.55 -1.72
CA ASN A 167 -17.98 10.32 -0.60
C ASN A 167 -16.94 10.31 0.52
N THR A 168 -16.39 11.47 0.85
CA THR A 168 -15.34 11.65 1.84
C THR A 168 -15.80 12.35 3.11
N ASP A 169 -17.11 12.44 3.36
CA ASP A 169 -17.71 13.10 4.55
C ASP A 169 -17.17 12.51 5.87
N LYS A 170 -16.80 11.22 5.85
CA LYS A 170 -16.20 10.53 7.00
C LYS A 170 -14.67 10.70 7.12
N VAL A 171 -14.06 11.41 6.17
CA VAL A 171 -12.62 11.71 6.14
C VAL A 171 -12.43 13.22 6.00
N PRO A 172 -12.75 14.03 7.04
CA PRO A 172 -12.60 15.48 6.98
C PRO A 172 -11.14 15.87 6.67
N GLU A 173 -10.97 16.83 5.75
CA GLU A 173 -9.64 17.26 5.28
C GLU A 173 -8.70 17.68 6.42
N ASN A 174 -9.22 18.38 7.41
CA ASN A 174 -8.42 18.80 8.58
C ASN A 174 -7.91 17.60 9.39
N LYS A 175 -8.71 16.55 9.55
CA LYS A 175 -8.31 15.32 10.26
C LYS A 175 -7.30 14.52 9.44
N LEU A 176 -7.54 14.38 8.14
CA LEU A 176 -6.60 13.71 7.23
C LEU A 176 -5.23 14.39 7.23
N ARG A 177 -5.21 15.72 7.19
CA ARG A 177 -3.97 16.50 7.30
C ARG A 177 -3.27 16.31 8.65
N GLN A 178 -4.02 16.27 9.75
CA GLN A 178 -3.48 16.02 11.10
C GLN A 178 -2.83 14.62 11.17
N ILE A 179 -3.52 13.58 10.67
CA ILE A 179 -3.01 12.20 10.59
C ILE A 179 -1.71 12.16 9.79
N ARG A 180 -1.69 12.73 8.58
CA ARG A 180 -0.48 12.77 7.72
C ARG A 180 0.70 13.46 8.38
N THR A 181 0.44 14.60 9.04
CA THR A 181 1.51 15.34 9.71
C THR A 181 2.14 14.48 10.80
N LYS A 182 1.31 13.85 11.63
CA LYS A 182 1.79 13.03 12.74
C LYS A 182 2.47 11.75 12.25
N ALA A 183 1.88 11.08 11.27
CA ALA A 183 2.46 9.88 10.66
C ALA A 183 3.86 10.16 10.07
N LYS A 184 4.03 11.29 9.39
CA LYS A 184 5.32 11.70 8.82
C LYS A 184 6.41 11.89 9.89
N GLU A 185 6.06 12.40 11.07
CA GLU A 185 7.00 12.57 12.19
C GLU A 185 7.57 11.22 12.66
N HIS A 186 6.81 10.14 12.48
CA HIS A 186 7.15 8.79 12.92
C HIS A 186 7.52 7.83 11.77
N GLY A 187 7.60 8.31 10.53
CA GLY A 187 7.91 7.45 9.37
C GLY A 187 6.79 6.47 8.99
N VAL A 188 5.56 6.70 9.49
CA VAL A 188 4.38 5.85 9.23
C VAL A 188 3.74 6.23 7.90
N LYS A 189 3.39 5.23 7.09
CA LYS A 189 2.70 5.38 5.81
C LYS A 189 1.21 5.63 6.03
N VAL A 190 0.60 6.48 5.20
CA VAL A 190 -0.84 6.79 5.30
C VAL A 190 -1.55 6.44 4.02
N LEU A 191 -2.51 5.53 4.11
CA LEU A 191 -3.39 5.10 3.02
C LEU A 191 -4.82 5.54 3.30
N ILE A 192 -5.59 5.76 2.24
CA ILE A 192 -7.06 5.90 2.34
C ILE A 192 -7.72 4.56 2.14
N SER A 193 -8.54 4.12 3.08
CA SER A 193 -9.34 2.91 2.93
C SER A 193 -10.70 3.22 2.30
N LEU A 194 -11.10 2.37 1.35
CA LEU A 194 -12.27 2.52 0.52
C LEU A 194 -13.29 1.44 0.85
N ASN A 195 -14.50 1.85 1.29
CA ASN A 195 -15.62 0.95 1.55
C ASN A 195 -16.87 1.43 0.77
N LYS A 196 -17.95 0.66 0.78
CA LYS A 196 -19.21 1.03 0.13
C LYS A 196 -19.88 2.21 0.84
N ASN A 197 -20.50 3.12 0.07
CA ASN A 197 -21.31 4.21 0.63
C ASN A 197 -22.66 3.67 1.17
N SER A 198 -23.29 2.78 0.40
CA SER A 198 -24.42 1.97 0.81
C SER A 198 -24.37 0.59 0.15
N ASN A 199 -25.27 -0.30 0.55
CA ASN A 199 -25.30 -1.67 0.06
C ASN A 199 -25.46 -1.72 -1.47
N GLY A 200 -24.55 -2.38 -2.17
CA GLY A 200 -24.53 -2.55 -3.63
C GLY A 200 -23.88 -1.39 -4.40
N GLU A 201 -23.54 -0.27 -3.78
CA GLU A 201 -22.96 0.87 -4.51
C GLU A 201 -21.52 0.61 -4.99
N PHE A 202 -20.70 -0.03 -4.18
CA PHE A 202 -19.34 -0.37 -4.60
C PHE A 202 -19.40 -1.42 -5.73
N ALA A 203 -20.24 -2.44 -5.60
CA ALA A 203 -20.47 -3.43 -6.65
C ALA A 203 -20.91 -2.78 -7.96
N ALA A 204 -21.90 -1.89 -7.92
CA ALA A 204 -22.38 -1.17 -9.10
C ALA A 204 -21.28 -0.34 -9.77
N ALA A 205 -20.44 0.32 -8.97
CA ALA A 205 -19.33 1.11 -9.49
C ALA A 205 -18.31 0.27 -10.25
N ILE A 206 -18.01 -0.96 -9.81
CA ILE A 206 -17.02 -1.83 -10.45
C ILE A 206 -17.57 -2.76 -11.53
N ASP A 207 -18.86 -3.04 -11.53
CA ASP A 207 -19.49 -3.91 -12.53
C ASP A 207 -19.56 -3.26 -13.92
N ASN A 208 -19.73 -1.97 -14.00
CA ASN A 208 -19.75 -1.21 -15.24
C ASN A 208 -18.35 -0.68 -15.58
N ALA A 209 -17.91 -0.82 -16.83
CA ALA A 209 -16.56 -0.44 -17.26
C ALA A 209 -16.32 1.09 -17.18
N GLU A 210 -17.34 1.90 -17.45
CA GLU A 210 -17.23 3.37 -17.42
C GLU A 210 -17.12 3.88 -15.98
N THR A 211 -18.01 3.44 -15.08
CA THR A 211 -17.97 3.83 -13.66
C THR A 211 -16.74 3.26 -12.96
N ARG A 212 -16.29 2.06 -13.34
CA ARG A 212 -15.02 1.47 -12.86
C ARG A 212 -13.83 2.33 -13.25
N SER A 213 -13.75 2.80 -14.51
CA SER A 213 -12.68 3.68 -14.98
C SER A 213 -12.71 5.04 -14.26
N ALA A 214 -13.90 5.58 -14.03
CA ALA A 214 -14.06 6.81 -13.25
C ALA A 214 -13.60 6.61 -11.80
N LEU A 215 -13.99 5.50 -11.16
CA LEU A 215 -13.59 5.17 -9.80
C LEU A 215 -12.06 5.04 -9.67
N VAL A 216 -11.42 4.31 -10.58
CA VAL A 216 -9.95 4.17 -10.63
C VAL A 216 -9.28 5.54 -10.67
N SER A 217 -9.73 6.42 -11.58
CA SER A 217 -9.20 7.76 -11.70
C SER A 217 -9.42 8.59 -10.43
N ASN A 218 -10.61 8.51 -9.83
CA ASN A 218 -10.94 9.25 -8.61
C ASN A 218 -10.11 8.79 -7.41
N ILE A 219 -9.84 7.49 -7.25
CA ILE A 219 -9.00 6.96 -6.18
C ILE A 219 -7.56 7.47 -6.32
N VAL A 220 -6.97 7.33 -7.51
CA VAL A 220 -5.59 7.77 -7.77
C VAL A 220 -5.45 9.29 -7.57
N ASN A 221 -6.38 10.08 -8.12
CA ASN A 221 -6.39 11.52 -7.97
C ASN A 221 -6.56 11.97 -6.51
N PHE A 222 -7.47 11.33 -5.76
CA PHE A 222 -7.66 11.63 -4.33
C PHE A 222 -6.39 11.35 -3.53
N THR A 223 -5.75 10.20 -3.78
CA THR A 223 -4.49 9.79 -3.14
C THR A 223 -3.39 10.80 -3.41
N GLN A 224 -3.21 11.22 -4.66
CA GLN A 224 -2.20 12.21 -5.07
C GLN A 224 -2.48 13.59 -4.49
N ALA A 225 -3.72 14.09 -4.64
CA ALA A 225 -4.11 15.42 -4.18
C ALA A 225 -3.94 15.58 -2.66
N ASN A 226 -4.17 14.51 -1.91
CA ASN A 226 -3.99 14.48 -0.47
C ASN A 226 -2.58 14.02 -0.03
N GLN A 227 -1.65 13.79 -0.97
CA GLN A 227 -0.27 13.35 -0.69
C GLN A 227 -0.22 12.11 0.23
N LEU A 228 -1.07 11.13 -0.04
CA LEU A 228 -1.10 9.86 0.68
C LEU A 228 -0.12 8.87 0.05
N ASP A 229 0.35 7.91 0.85
CA ASP A 229 1.28 6.88 0.39
C ASP A 229 0.60 5.78 -0.44
N GLY A 230 -0.73 5.73 -0.44
CA GLY A 230 -1.49 4.74 -1.18
C GLY A 230 -2.97 4.65 -0.80
N PHE A 231 -3.57 3.52 -1.11
CA PHE A 231 -4.96 3.24 -0.82
C PHE A 231 -5.17 1.76 -0.45
N ASP A 232 -6.25 1.52 0.26
CA ASP A 232 -6.69 0.21 0.75
C ASP A 232 -8.09 -0.10 0.24
N ILE A 233 -8.34 -1.32 -0.22
CA ILE A 233 -9.63 -1.75 -0.75
C ILE A 233 -10.34 -2.64 0.27
N ASP A 234 -11.30 -2.09 0.95
CA ASP A 234 -12.17 -2.79 1.89
C ASP A 234 -13.54 -3.06 1.25
N TYR A 235 -13.56 -4.08 0.35
CA TYR A 235 -14.76 -4.42 -0.41
C TYR A 235 -15.68 -5.36 0.36
N GLU A 236 -16.78 -4.82 0.89
CA GLU A 236 -17.73 -5.56 1.73
C GLU A 236 -19.14 -5.67 1.14
N ASP A 237 -19.32 -5.53 -0.17
CA ASP A 237 -20.60 -5.75 -0.85
C ASP A 237 -20.89 -7.25 -1.05
N TYR A 238 -20.91 -8.00 0.04
CA TYR A 238 -21.00 -9.46 0.04
C TYR A 238 -22.24 -10.03 -0.65
N ASN A 239 -23.35 -9.30 -0.67
CA ASN A 239 -24.60 -9.72 -1.34
C ASN A 239 -24.57 -9.45 -2.85
N HIS A 240 -23.63 -8.64 -3.34
CA HIS A 240 -23.45 -8.26 -4.74
C HIS A 240 -22.08 -8.69 -5.26
N TRP A 241 -21.56 -9.80 -4.74
CA TRP A 241 -20.23 -10.28 -5.04
C TRP A 241 -20.08 -10.73 -6.50
N ASN A 242 -19.17 -10.09 -7.24
CA ASN A 242 -18.79 -10.46 -8.60
C ASN A 242 -17.26 -10.51 -8.69
N THR A 243 -16.71 -11.72 -8.63
CA THR A 243 -15.26 -11.95 -8.65
C THR A 243 -14.59 -11.36 -9.90
N ASN A 244 -15.23 -11.47 -11.07
CA ASN A 244 -14.64 -10.95 -12.31
C ASN A 244 -14.54 -9.42 -12.30
N SER A 245 -15.59 -8.73 -11.87
CA SER A 245 -15.58 -7.27 -11.75
C SER A 245 -14.58 -6.79 -10.70
N LEU A 246 -14.49 -7.51 -9.59
CA LEU A 246 -13.55 -7.19 -8.52
C LEU A 246 -12.09 -7.33 -8.98
N VAL A 247 -11.76 -8.41 -9.71
CA VAL A 247 -10.42 -8.62 -10.28
C VAL A 247 -10.12 -7.59 -11.35
N ALA A 248 -11.06 -7.29 -12.25
CA ALA A 248 -10.87 -6.27 -13.29
C ALA A 248 -10.68 -4.86 -12.70
N PHE A 249 -11.32 -4.57 -11.57
CA PHE A 249 -11.10 -3.33 -10.82
C PHE A 249 -9.71 -3.29 -10.20
N ALA A 250 -9.28 -4.37 -9.52
CA ALA A 250 -7.96 -4.44 -8.91
C ALA A 250 -6.84 -4.33 -9.95
N GLU A 251 -6.97 -4.99 -11.11
CA GLU A 251 -6.04 -4.90 -12.22
C GLU A 251 -5.93 -3.46 -12.75
N ALA A 252 -7.08 -2.84 -13.09
CA ALA A 252 -7.12 -1.47 -13.61
C ALA A 252 -6.53 -0.46 -12.61
N LEU A 253 -6.79 -0.63 -11.31
CA LEU A 253 -6.26 0.23 -10.26
C LEU A 253 -4.75 0.04 -10.07
N HIS A 254 -4.28 -1.22 -10.13
CA HIS A 254 -2.86 -1.55 -10.08
C HIS A 254 -2.08 -0.95 -11.26
N GLU A 255 -2.66 -0.96 -12.46
CA GLU A 255 -2.07 -0.35 -13.65
C GLU A 255 -2.06 1.19 -13.59
N ALA A 256 -3.08 1.80 -12.99
CA ALA A 256 -3.23 3.25 -12.93
C ALA A 256 -2.39 3.92 -11.85
N LYS A 257 -2.08 3.21 -10.75
CA LYS A 257 -1.30 3.76 -9.65
C LYS A 257 0.15 4.04 -10.05
N SER A 258 0.77 5.06 -9.47
CA SER A 258 2.22 5.25 -9.59
C SER A 258 2.99 4.15 -8.84
N ALA A 259 4.24 3.90 -9.23
CA ALA A 259 5.04 2.81 -8.67
C ALA A 259 5.35 2.95 -7.17
N ASP A 260 5.34 4.18 -6.67
CA ASP A 260 5.58 4.54 -5.27
C ASP A 260 4.31 4.46 -4.39
N MET A 261 3.12 4.36 -4.99
CA MET A 261 1.88 4.17 -4.25
C MET A 261 1.72 2.73 -3.78
N LEU A 262 1.39 2.54 -2.52
CA LEU A 262 0.97 1.26 -1.97
C LEU A 262 -0.49 0.97 -2.31
N MET A 263 -0.78 -0.30 -2.53
CA MET A 263 -2.12 -0.82 -2.74
C MET A 263 -2.36 -2.01 -1.82
N THR A 264 -3.25 -1.86 -0.84
CA THR A 264 -3.61 -2.93 0.10
C THR A 264 -5.08 -3.30 -0.02
N CYS A 265 -5.49 -4.41 0.56
CA CYS A 265 -6.90 -4.79 0.63
C CYS A 265 -7.24 -5.48 1.95
N ALA A 266 -8.47 -5.26 2.43
CA ALA A 266 -9.09 -6.08 3.48
C ALA A 266 -9.90 -7.21 2.84
N VAL A 267 -9.74 -8.42 3.36
CA VAL A 267 -10.30 -9.64 2.76
C VAL A 267 -10.83 -10.63 3.80
N ILE A 268 -11.70 -11.51 3.34
CA ILE A 268 -12.32 -12.58 4.14
C ILE A 268 -12.03 -13.95 3.54
N CYS A 269 -12.23 -15.02 4.33
CA CYS A 269 -11.91 -16.39 3.90
C CYS A 269 -13.09 -17.17 3.31
N TRP A 270 -14.31 -16.60 3.28
CA TRP A 270 -15.51 -17.31 2.81
C TRP A 270 -16.04 -16.80 1.45
N LYS A 271 -15.35 -15.85 0.82
CA LYS A 271 -15.62 -15.39 -0.56
C LYS A 271 -14.57 -15.92 -1.52
N ASP A 272 -14.89 -15.92 -2.80
CA ASP A 272 -13.99 -16.38 -3.83
C ASP A 272 -13.22 -15.21 -4.45
N TYR A 273 -11.90 -15.29 -4.36
CA TYR A 273 -10.93 -14.45 -5.05
C TYR A 273 -10.18 -15.32 -6.06
N THR A 274 -9.52 -14.75 -7.03
CA THR A 274 -8.67 -15.53 -7.94
C THR A 274 -7.23 -15.61 -7.41
N THR A 275 -6.44 -16.58 -7.91
CA THR A 275 -5.00 -16.64 -7.60
C THR A 275 -4.24 -15.41 -8.10
N LYS A 276 -4.79 -14.66 -9.07
CA LYS A 276 -4.22 -13.39 -9.54
C LYS A 276 -4.42 -12.25 -8.53
N TRP A 277 -5.41 -12.32 -7.65
CA TRP A 277 -5.71 -11.25 -6.70
C TRP A 277 -4.46 -10.78 -5.95
N GLN A 278 -3.66 -11.72 -5.44
CA GLN A 278 -2.45 -11.42 -4.67
C GLN A 278 -1.34 -10.71 -5.50
N GLU A 279 -1.42 -10.73 -6.83
CA GLU A 279 -0.42 -10.08 -7.69
C GLU A 279 -0.57 -8.55 -7.67
N TYR A 280 -1.78 -8.05 -7.44
CA TYR A 280 -2.10 -6.62 -7.50
C TYR A 280 -1.80 -5.85 -6.21
N PHE A 281 -1.71 -6.53 -5.06
CA PHE A 281 -1.61 -5.90 -3.75
C PHE A 281 -0.23 -6.05 -3.13
N ASP A 282 0.21 -5.02 -2.41
CA ASP A 282 1.43 -5.03 -1.61
C ASP A 282 1.18 -5.80 -0.30
N TYR A 283 0.02 -5.58 0.36
CA TYR A 283 -0.43 -6.33 1.54
C TYR A 283 -1.90 -6.75 1.43
N ILE A 284 -2.20 -7.91 2.02
CA ILE A 284 -3.53 -8.53 2.07
C ILE A 284 -3.91 -8.67 3.54
N ASN A 285 -4.78 -7.77 4.01
CA ASN A 285 -5.24 -7.70 5.39
C ASN A 285 -6.39 -8.67 5.61
N ILE A 286 -6.16 -9.78 6.28
CA ILE A 286 -7.17 -10.81 6.51
C ILE A 286 -8.03 -10.40 7.72
N MET A 287 -9.31 -10.16 7.52
CA MET A 287 -10.29 -9.89 8.58
C MET A 287 -10.63 -11.19 9.33
N SER A 288 -9.72 -11.63 10.20
CA SER A 288 -9.84 -12.88 10.98
C SER A 288 -10.62 -12.65 12.28
N TYR A 289 -11.84 -12.16 12.13
CA TYR A 289 -12.78 -11.86 13.22
C TYR A 289 -14.23 -11.94 12.72
N ASP A 290 -15.20 -11.61 13.57
CA ASP A 290 -16.64 -11.60 13.29
C ASP A 290 -17.24 -12.98 12.96
N ARG A 291 -16.64 -14.07 13.46
CA ARG A 291 -17.17 -15.44 13.31
C ARG A 291 -18.54 -15.60 13.98
N VAL A 292 -18.68 -14.99 15.14
CA VAL A 292 -19.91 -14.98 15.91
C VAL A 292 -20.18 -13.54 16.37
N MET A 293 -21.13 -12.88 15.72
CA MET A 293 -21.52 -11.50 16.05
C MET A 293 -22.54 -11.47 17.19
N GLY A 294 -22.63 -10.36 17.92
CA GLY A 294 -23.48 -10.23 19.11
C GLY A 294 -24.99 -10.32 18.87
N ASN A 295 -25.43 -10.25 17.62
CA ASN A 295 -26.81 -10.53 17.20
C ASN A 295 -27.07 -12.02 16.91
N SER A 296 -26.07 -12.89 17.05
CA SER A 296 -26.26 -14.35 17.01
C SER A 296 -27.06 -14.85 18.21
N SER A 297 -27.86 -15.87 17.98
CA SER A 297 -28.65 -16.52 19.06
C SER A 297 -27.78 -17.26 20.08
N THR A 298 -26.54 -17.61 19.73
CA THR A 298 -25.61 -18.34 20.58
C THR A 298 -24.36 -17.51 20.81
N PRO A 299 -24.04 -17.16 22.07
CA PRO A 299 -22.79 -16.51 22.43
C PRO A 299 -21.57 -17.34 22.06
N GLY A 300 -20.50 -16.70 21.59
CA GLY A 300 -19.27 -17.41 21.23
C GLY A 300 -18.12 -16.48 20.86
N GLN A 301 -16.92 -17.04 20.76
CA GLN A 301 -15.73 -16.30 20.37
C GLN A 301 -15.76 -15.93 18.90
N HIS A 302 -15.63 -14.63 18.61
CA HIS A 302 -15.67 -14.11 17.25
C HIS A 302 -14.32 -14.14 16.52
N ALA A 303 -13.22 -14.29 17.26
CA ALA A 303 -11.86 -14.16 16.73
C ALA A 303 -10.88 -15.09 17.46
N SER A 304 -11.11 -16.41 17.39
CA SER A 304 -10.24 -17.36 18.09
C SER A 304 -8.84 -17.42 17.49
N TYR A 305 -7.86 -17.89 18.28
CA TYR A 305 -6.51 -18.13 17.77
C TYR A 305 -6.50 -19.18 16.64
N ASN A 306 -7.32 -20.23 16.76
CA ASN A 306 -7.38 -21.28 15.75
C ASN A 306 -7.97 -20.75 14.43
N ASP A 307 -9.00 -19.90 14.49
CA ASP A 307 -9.53 -19.24 13.27
C ASP A 307 -8.47 -18.37 12.61
N PHE A 308 -7.72 -17.60 13.40
CA PHE A 308 -6.62 -16.78 12.90
C PHE A 308 -5.58 -17.61 12.13
N VAL A 309 -5.11 -18.72 12.72
CA VAL A 309 -4.16 -19.64 12.07
C VAL A 309 -4.73 -20.22 10.78
N ASN A 310 -5.99 -20.65 10.81
CA ASN A 310 -6.65 -21.25 9.67
C ASN A 310 -6.82 -20.23 8.51
N ASP A 311 -7.21 -19.00 8.83
CA ASP A 311 -7.41 -17.92 7.86
C ASP A 311 -6.11 -17.53 7.16
N MET A 312 -5.02 -17.40 7.93
CA MET A 312 -3.69 -17.11 7.37
C MET A 312 -3.25 -18.19 6.38
N ASN A 313 -3.41 -19.48 6.77
CA ASN A 313 -3.05 -20.61 5.93
C ASN A 313 -4.00 -20.79 4.73
N TYR A 314 -5.26 -20.41 4.86
CA TYR A 314 -6.24 -20.48 3.77
C TYR A 314 -5.79 -19.64 2.57
N TRP A 315 -5.27 -18.43 2.78
CA TRP A 315 -4.79 -17.56 1.71
C TRP A 315 -3.55 -18.09 1.01
N ILE A 316 -2.67 -18.82 1.73
CA ILE A 316 -1.53 -19.52 1.11
C ILE A 316 -2.03 -20.68 0.24
N THR A 317 -2.90 -21.52 0.78
CA THR A 317 -3.28 -22.78 0.13
C THR A 317 -4.25 -22.59 -1.02
N LYS A 318 -5.24 -21.70 -0.88
CA LYS A 318 -6.28 -21.48 -1.90
C LYS A 318 -5.86 -20.47 -2.95
N PHE A 319 -5.27 -19.34 -2.54
CA PHE A 319 -4.97 -18.24 -3.43
C PHE A 319 -3.48 -18.09 -3.76
N GLN A 320 -2.62 -18.96 -3.23
CA GLN A 320 -1.17 -18.98 -3.46
C GLN A 320 -0.49 -17.65 -3.10
N ALA A 321 -1.07 -16.92 -2.14
CA ALA A 321 -0.53 -15.66 -1.71
C ALA A 321 0.81 -15.86 -0.97
N PRO A 322 1.87 -15.09 -1.30
CA PRO A 322 3.12 -15.13 -0.58
C PRO A 322 2.92 -14.75 0.88
N LYS A 323 3.54 -15.47 1.81
CA LYS A 323 3.44 -15.20 3.25
C LYS A 323 3.79 -13.74 3.59
N SER A 324 4.79 -13.17 2.93
CA SER A 324 5.23 -11.78 3.13
C SER A 324 4.16 -10.72 2.82
N LYS A 325 3.14 -11.06 2.03
CA LYS A 325 2.01 -10.17 1.74
C LYS A 325 0.81 -10.35 2.67
N ILE A 326 0.76 -11.47 3.41
CA ILE A 326 -0.38 -11.82 4.26
C ILE A 326 -0.23 -11.14 5.62
N VAL A 327 -1.25 -10.37 6.00
CA VAL A 327 -1.31 -9.58 7.22
C VAL A 327 -2.53 -10.01 8.04
N GLY A 328 -2.31 -10.45 9.27
CA GLY A 328 -3.35 -11.04 10.12
C GLY A 328 -4.15 -10.00 10.90
N GLY A 329 -5.47 -10.04 10.83
CA GLY A 329 -6.38 -9.11 11.50
C GLY A 329 -6.51 -9.38 13.00
N LEU A 330 -6.36 -8.32 13.78
CA LEU A 330 -6.50 -8.30 15.23
C LEU A 330 -7.66 -7.37 15.61
N PRO A 331 -8.73 -7.87 16.25
CA PRO A 331 -9.80 -7.02 16.74
C PRO A 331 -9.43 -6.40 18.08
N PHE A 332 -9.61 -5.07 18.20
CA PHE A 332 -9.52 -4.36 19.48
C PHE A 332 -10.91 -4.13 20.07
N TYR A 333 -11.82 -5.07 19.83
CA TYR A 333 -13.20 -5.09 20.28
C TYR A 333 -13.67 -6.52 20.52
N GLY A 334 -14.86 -6.65 21.02
CA GLY A 334 -15.53 -7.92 21.21
C GLY A 334 -17.03 -7.82 20.99
N TYR A 335 -17.74 -8.89 21.27
CA TYR A 335 -19.19 -8.95 21.25
C TYR A 335 -19.73 -9.38 22.60
N SER A 336 -20.84 -8.76 23.02
CA SER A 336 -21.50 -9.00 24.28
C SER A 336 -22.95 -9.43 24.12
N TRP A 337 -23.36 -10.45 24.84
CA TRP A 337 -24.74 -10.88 25.03
C TRP A 337 -25.27 -10.53 26.44
N ASP A 338 -24.45 -9.86 27.26
CA ASP A 338 -24.90 -9.35 28.56
C ASP A 338 -25.81 -8.13 28.37
N ASN A 339 -26.92 -8.08 29.10
CA ASN A 339 -27.95 -7.07 28.90
C ASN A 339 -27.55 -5.67 29.46
N ASP A 340 -26.68 -5.66 30.45
CA ASP A 340 -26.22 -4.48 31.17
C ASP A 340 -24.97 -3.83 30.56
N VAL A 341 -24.39 -4.46 29.52
CA VAL A 341 -23.24 -3.92 28.78
C VAL A 341 -23.73 -2.89 27.75
N ASN A 342 -23.11 -1.71 27.75
CA ASN A 342 -23.31 -0.70 26.69
C ASN A 342 -22.59 -1.13 25.42
N LYS A 343 -23.35 -1.49 24.40
CA LYS A 343 -22.88 -2.04 23.12
C LYS A 343 -23.71 -1.46 21.97
N ASP A 344 -23.23 -1.60 20.76
CA ASP A 344 -23.97 -1.19 19.57
C ASP A 344 -25.13 -2.16 19.22
N GLU A 345 -25.84 -1.88 18.12
CA GLU A 345 -27.02 -2.66 17.66
C GLU A 345 -26.68 -4.11 17.26
N VAL A 346 -25.44 -4.37 16.88
CA VAL A 346 -24.95 -5.72 16.54
C VAL A 346 -24.24 -6.40 17.72
N GLY A 347 -24.23 -5.77 18.89
CA GLY A 347 -23.63 -6.29 20.12
C GLY A 347 -22.14 -6.05 20.25
N ALA A 348 -21.52 -5.26 19.38
CA ALA A 348 -20.10 -4.95 19.46
C ALA A 348 -19.79 -3.96 20.58
N ILE A 349 -18.67 -4.19 21.27
CA ILE A 349 -18.14 -3.35 22.34
C ILE A 349 -16.65 -3.19 22.19
N ARG A 350 -16.15 -1.97 22.29
CA ARG A 350 -14.73 -1.62 22.25
C ARG A 350 -13.98 -2.25 23.42
N PHE A 351 -12.71 -2.58 23.27
CA PHE A 351 -11.91 -3.16 24.36
C PHE A 351 -11.87 -2.24 25.59
N ASN A 352 -11.68 -0.91 25.39
CA ASN A 352 -11.77 0.05 26.48
C ASN A 352 -13.13 0.05 27.19
N GLY A 353 -14.22 -0.20 26.45
CA GLY A 353 -15.58 -0.35 26.98
C GLY A 353 -15.74 -1.59 27.85
N ILE A 354 -15.14 -2.72 27.44
CA ILE A 354 -15.11 -3.97 28.22
C ILE A 354 -14.40 -3.72 29.55
N LEU A 355 -13.19 -3.13 29.52
CA LEU A 355 -12.43 -2.81 30.72
C LEU A 355 -13.20 -1.85 31.63
N THR A 356 -13.84 -0.83 31.07
CA THR A 356 -14.63 0.15 31.83
C THR A 356 -15.87 -0.47 32.47
N HIS A 357 -16.56 -1.38 31.74
CA HIS A 357 -17.76 -2.00 32.28
C HIS A 357 -17.45 -2.98 33.42
N PHE A 358 -16.63 -3.99 33.15
CA PHE A 358 -16.33 -5.04 34.11
C PHE A 358 -15.36 -4.61 35.20
N GLY A 359 -14.49 -3.64 34.96
CA GLY A 359 -13.54 -3.06 35.93
C GLY A 359 -14.19 -2.33 37.10
N LYS A 360 -15.51 -2.08 37.05
CA LYS A 360 -16.29 -1.60 38.21
C LYS A 360 -16.39 -2.64 39.31
N THR A 361 -16.23 -3.93 38.98
CA THR A 361 -16.47 -5.03 39.92
C THR A 361 -15.26 -5.97 40.03
N TYR A 362 -14.47 -6.09 38.96
CA TYR A 362 -13.36 -7.04 38.86
C TYR A 362 -12.03 -6.34 38.59
N ASP A 363 -10.92 -7.05 38.79
CA ASP A 363 -9.60 -6.53 38.46
C ASP A 363 -9.46 -6.32 36.95
N VAL A 364 -9.13 -5.08 36.54
CA VAL A 364 -9.02 -4.72 35.12
C VAL A 364 -7.91 -5.47 34.41
N LYS A 365 -6.87 -5.90 35.12
CA LYS A 365 -5.79 -6.71 34.56
C LYS A 365 -6.25 -8.13 34.23
N GLU A 366 -7.04 -8.74 35.11
CA GLU A 366 -7.65 -10.06 34.85
C GLU A 366 -8.55 -9.99 33.61
N ILE A 367 -9.36 -8.92 33.47
CA ILE A 367 -10.20 -8.68 32.30
C ILE A 367 -9.34 -8.53 31.05
N ALA A 368 -8.28 -7.71 31.10
CA ALA A 368 -7.41 -7.45 29.96
C ALA A 368 -6.64 -8.70 29.49
N ASP A 369 -6.43 -9.68 30.37
CA ASP A 369 -5.73 -10.93 30.08
C ASP A 369 -6.66 -12.11 29.74
N ALA A 370 -7.97 -11.91 29.81
CA ALA A 370 -8.98 -12.91 29.44
C ALA A 370 -9.46 -12.74 27.98
N ASP A 371 -10.04 -13.80 27.42
CA ASP A 371 -10.72 -13.77 26.11
C ASP A 371 -12.25 -13.76 26.27
N GLN A 372 -12.73 -13.81 27.51
CA GLN A 372 -14.14 -13.78 27.85
C GLN A 372 -14.33 -13.25 29.27
N PHE A 373 -15.36 -12.40 29.43
CA PHE A 373 -15.88 -12.00 30.74
C PHE A 373 -17.41 -11.94 30.67
N GLY A 374 -18.11 -12.62 31.62
CA GLY A 374 -19.54 -12.84 31.48
C GLY A 374 -19.89 -13.55 30.17
N LYS A 375 -20.82 -12.97 29.39
CA LYS A 375 -21.12 -13.38 28.01
C LYS A 375 -20.53 -12.44 26.98
N THR A 376 -19.42 -11.78 27.32
CA THR A 376 -18.68 -10.88 26.43
C THR A 376 -17.41 -11.59 25.98
N TYR A 377 -17.23 -11.75 24.67
CA TYR A 377 -16.10 -12.45 24.04
C TYR A 377 -15.24 -11.47 23.25
N TYR A 378 -13.93 -11.53 23.42
CA TYR A 378 -12.95 -10.64 22.82
C TYR A 378 -11.58 -11.32 22.74
N ASN A 379 -10.52 -10.59 22.38
CA ASN A 379 -9.15 -11.08 22.54
C ASN A 379 -8.41 -10.26 23.60
N GLY A 380 -8.00 -10.92 24.67
CA GLY A 380 -7.12 -10.31 25.67
C GLY A 380 -5.66 -10.30 25.23
N ARG A 381 -4.81 -9.63 26.05
CA ARG A 381 -3.38 -9.46 25.78
C ARG A 381 -2.62 -10.76 25.45
N PRO A 382 -2.84 -11.89 26.17
CA PRO A 382 -2.17 -13.16 25.86
C PRO A 382 -2.52 -13.71 24.48
N THR A 383 -3.79 -13.60 24.04
CA THR A 383 -4.22 -14.07 22.73
C THR A 383 -3.69 -13.17 21.62
N ILE A 384 -3.70 -11.84 21.80
CA ILE A 384 -3.05 -10.90 20.86
C ILE A 384 -1.56 -11.24 20.74
N ARG A 385 -0.83 -11.43 21.85
CA ARG A 385 0.58 -11.84 21.84
C ARG A 385 0.80 -13.13 21.06
N LYS A 386 -0.04 -14.14 21.31
CA LYS A 386 0.06 -15.45 20.64
C LYS A 386 -0.17 -15.34 19.12
N LYS A 387 -1.11 -14.48 18.66
CA LYS A 387 -1.34 -14.21 17.24
C LYS A 387 -0.15 -13.52 16.60
N CYS A 388 0.40 -12.49 17.26
CA CYS A 388 1.60 -11.79 16.81
C CYS A 388 2.80 -12.75 16.72
N GLN A 389 3.01 -13.58 17.73
CA GLN A 389 4.09 -14.58 17.73
C GLN A 389 3.95 -15.57 16.57
N TYR A 390 2.73 -16.03 16.27
CA TYR A 390 2.47 -16.88 15.12
C TYR A 390 2.90 -16.22 13.79
N VAL A 391 2.65 -14.92 13.64
CA VAL A 391 3.08 -14.14 12.47
C VAL A 391 4.60 -14.13 12.35
N MET A 392 5.31 -13.90 13.45
CA MET A 392 6.77 -13.90 13.51
C MET A 392 7.36 -15.28 13.21
N ASP A 393 6.89 -16.32 13.91
CA ASP A 393 7.41 -17.70 13.81
C ASP A 393 7.20 -18.30 12.42
N ASN A 394 6.21 -17.83 11.66
CA ASN A 394 5.86 -18.38 10.35
C ASN A 394 6.19 -17.46 9.19
N ASP A 395 6.86 -16.33 9.44
CA ASP A 395 7.32 -15.37 8.44
C ASP A 395 6.19 -14.75 7.59
N PHE A 396 5.06 -14.44 8.22
CA PHE A 396 3.99 -13.68 7.58
C PHE A 396 4.33 -12.18 7.50
N GLY A 397 3.63 -11.42 6.64
CA GLY A 397 3.90 -10.00 6.38
C GLY A 397 3.72 -9.08 7.58
N GLY A 398 2.79 -9.40 8.49
CA GLY A 398 2.55 -8.58 9.66
C GLY A 398 1.15 -8.77 10.25
N VAL A 399 0.69 -7.73 10.95
CA VAL A 399 -0.64 -7.68 11.56
C VAL A 399 -1.40 -6.41 11.20
N MET A 400 -2.73 -6.49 11.17
CA MET A 400 -3.65 -5.38 10.98
C MET A 400 -4.57 -5.25 12.19
N ILE A 401 -4.88 -4.03 12.59
CA ILE A 401 -5.67 -3.72 13.79
C ILE A 401 -6.98 -3.05 13.40
N TRP A 402 -8.10 -3.61 13.75
CA TRP A 402 -9.42 -3.00 13.72
C TRP A 402 -9.90 -2.70 15.14
N GLN A 403 -9.95 -1.47 15.59
CA GLN A 403 -9.38 -0.22 15.11
C GLN A 403 -8.72 0.52 16.29
N LEU A 404 -7.85 1.46 16.03
CA LEU A 404 -6.94 2.04 17.02
C LEU A 404 -7.62 2.74 18.21
N PHE A 405 -8.78 3.37 18.03
CA PHE A 405 -9.51 4.05 19.10
C PHE A 405 -10.33 3.10 20.01
N GLN A 406 -10.24 1.80 19.79
CA GLN A 406 -10.92 0.81 20.62
C GLN A 406 -10.04 0.24 21.73
N ASP A 407 -8.75 0.56 21.71
CA ASP A 407 -7.77 0.06 22.68
C ASP A 407 -8.01 0.61 24.11
N ALA A 408 -7.36 -0.01 25.10
CA ALA A 408 -7.43 0.41 26.49
C ALA A 408 -7.02 1.90 26.68
N TYR A 409 -7.68 2.61 27.62
CA TYR A 409 -7.23 3.93 28.03
C TYR A 409 -6.00 3.86 28.95
N GLN A 410 -5.92 2.82 29.78
CA GLN A 410 -4.80 2.60 30.71
C GLN A 410 -3.58 2.07 29.93
N GLU A 411 -2.48 2.79 30.05
CA GLU A 411 -1.26 2.55 29.31
C GLU A 411 -0.71 1.12 29.43
N GLU A 412 -0.77 0.53 30.64
CA GLU A 412 -0.27 -0.81 30.94
C GLU A 412 -1.17 -1.93 30.41
N LEU A 413 -2.40 -1.61 29.99
CA LEU A 413 -3.39 -2.57 29.48
C LEU A 413 -3.54 -2.57 27.97
N LYS A 414 -2.88 -1.64 27.27
CA LYS A 414 -3.01 -1.45 25.82
C LYS A 414 -2.59 -2.68 25.01
N LEU A 415 -3.45 -3.08 24.08
CA LEU A 415 -3.20 -4.16 23.14
C LEU A 415 -2.12 -3.78 22.11
N ILE A 416 -2.05 -2.51 21.68
CA ILE A 416 -1.05 -2.03 20.74
C ILE A 416 0.38 -2.19 21.28
N LYS A 417 0.59 -2.08 22.59
CA LYS A 417 1.91 -2.32 23.21
C LYS A 417 2.32 -3.78 23.08
N VAL A 418 1.37 -4.68 23.26
CA VAL A 418 1.62 -6.13 23.05
C VAL A 418 2.02 -6.41 21.62
N VAL A 419 1.36 -5.75 20.66
CA VAL A 419 1.70 -5.84 19.23
C VAL A 419 3.11 -5.31 18.99
N GLY A 420 3.42 -4.09 19.49
CA GLY A 420 4.73 -3.46 19.34
C GLY A 420 5.87 -4.28 19.91
N GLU A 421 5.70 -4.80 21.14
CA GLU A 421 6.69 -5.67 21.81
C GLU A 421 7.03 -6.95 21.03
N VAL A 422 6.11 -7.48 20.23
CA VAL A 422 6.33 -8.72 19.48
C VAL A 422 6.75 -8.47 18.03
N ILE A 423 6.13 -7.50 17.37
CA ILE A 423 6.31 -7.28 15.91
C ILE A 423 7.40 -6.26 15.60
N ILE A 424 7.50 -5.18 16.39
CA ILE A 424 8.41 -4.03 16.15
C ILE A 424 9.68 -4.16 17.02
N GLN A 425 10.12 -5.36 17.32
CA GLN A 425 11.36 -5.54 18.11
C GLN A 425 12.51 -4.77 17.45
N GLU A 426 13.13 -3.85 18.22
CA GLU A 426 14.41 -3.22 17.90
C GLU A 426 15.58 -4.21 18.02
#